data_bd7a3915f300bd77c2313da6fcf09d2c
#
_entry.id   bd7a3915f300bd77c2313da6fcf09d2c
#
_cell.length_a   1.000
_cell.length_b   1.000
_cell.length_c   1.000
_cell.angle_alpha   90.00
_cell.angle_beta   90.00
_cell.angle_gamma   90.00
#
_symmetry.space_group_name_H-M   'P 1'
#
loop_
_entity.id
_entity.type
_entity.pdbx_description
1 polymer ?
#
loop_
_entity_poly.entity_id
_entity_poly.type
_entity_poly.pdbx_seq_one_letter_code
_entity_poly.pdbx_strand_id
1 'polypeptide(L)'
;FPYTTLFRSKLAAERDLPVQSHLSENQAEMAWVRQLHPGCQQYWETYAKYGLWTSRAVMAHCVWSDARERQAMRDAGVTAVHCADSNQNICSGVAPVRAMLNEGVKVALGSDIAGGDHLHMFDVVAASIRASKARRVLDNWETDFLTVPEGWYLATSAGAAYFAEQPGFAPGNHLHALVLADDDLPQPHPMTPQERLERAVYLRQGGAIRAVWSEGRKVFSAEG
;
A
#
# COMPACT_ATOMS: atom_id res chain seq x y z
N PHE A 1 -14.69 -1.98 -22.66
CA PHE A 1 -15.64 -3.00 -23.14
C PHE A 1 -16.62 -3.36 -22.02
N PRO A 2 -17.87 -2.84 -22.05
CA PRO A 2 -18.82 -3.02 -20.93
C PRO A 2 -19.12 -4.50 -20.62
N TYR A 3 -19.21 -5.34 -21.63
CA TYR A 3 -19.54 -6.77 -21.48
C TYR A 3 -18.45 -7.55 -20.72
N THR A 4 -17.17 -7.27 -20.96
CA THR A 4 -16.08 -7.94 -20.23
C THR A 4 -16.02 -7.51 -18.78
N THR A 5 -16.30 -6.26 -18.47
CA THR A 5 -16.35 -5.75 -17.09
C THR A 5 -17.53 -6.38 -16.35
N LEU A 6 -18.72 -6.44 -16.94
CA LEU A 6 -19.89 -7.12 -16.37
C LEU A 6 -19.64 -8.62 -16.12
N PHE A 7 -18.97 -9.29 -17.05
CA PHE A 7 -18.62 -10.70 -16.87
C PHE A 7 -17.63 -10.90 -15.73
N ARG A 8 -16.58 -10.07 -15.67
CA ARG A 8 -15.57 -10.13 -14.60
C ARG A 8 -16.17 -9.82 -13.22
N SER A 9 -17.02 -8.80 -13.13
CA SER A 9 -17.67 -8.43 -11.87
C SER A 9 -18.60 -9.54 -11.36
N LYS A 10 -19.38 -10.15 -12.25
CA LYS A 10 -20.22 -11.28 -11.91
C LYS A 10 -19.40 -12.47 -11.40
N LEU A 11 -18.31 -12.82 -12.10
CA LEU A 11 -17.43 -13.90 -11.69
C LEU A 11 -16.75 -13.62 -10.35
N ALA A 12 -16.31 -12.38 -10.13
CA ALA A 12 -15.72 -11.97 -8.84
C ALA A 12 -16.72 -12.11 -7.69
N ALA A 13 -17.97 -11.66 -7.89
CA ALA A 13 -19.02 -11.77 -6.90
C ALA A 13 -19.43 -13.22 -6.61
N GLU A 14 -19.62 -14.04 -7.68
CA GLU A 14 -20.01 -15.45 -7.55
C GLU A 14 -18.97 -16.31 -6.82
N ARG A 15 -17.70 -15.95 -6.92
CA ARG A 15 -16.57 -16.72 -6.36
C ARG A 15 -15.88 -16.03 -5.20
N ASP A 16 -16.43 -14.92 -4.72
CA ASP A 16 -15.82 -14.07 -3.68
C ASP A 16 -14.35 -13.75 -3.96
N LEU A 17 -14.03 -13.40 -5.21
CA LEU A 17 -12.66 -13.12 -5.62
C LEU A 17 -12.25 -11.71 -5.22
N PRO A 18 -10.99 -11.51 -4.80
CA PRO A 18 -10.44 -10.18 -4.62
C PRO A 18 -10.31 -9.46 -5.97
N VAL A 19 -10.49 -8.13 -5.91
CA VAL A 19 -10.40 -7.25 -7.08
C VAL A 19 -9.24 -6.28 -6.89
N GLN A 20 -8.40 -6.12 -7.89
CA GLN A 20 -7.33 -5.13 -7.92
C GLN A 20 -7.50 -4.24 -9.14
N SER A 21 -7.36 -2.92 -8.94
CA SER A 21 -7.36 -1.94 -10.03
C SER A 21 -6.63 -0.67 -9.60
N HIS A 22 -6.63 0.35 -10.48
CA HIS A 22 -6.04 1.68 -10.24
C HIS A 22 -7.16 2.69 -9.94
N LEU A 23 -6.85 3.74 -9.19
CA LEU A 23 -7.82 4.77 -8.85
C LEU A 23 -7.14 6.12 -8.70
N SER A 24 -7.67 7.12 -9.42
CA SER A 24 -7.30 8.54 -9.28
C SER A 24 -5.79 8.75 -9.23
N GLU A 25 -5.07 8.11 -10.15
CA GLU A 25 -3.61 8.14 -10.18
C GLU A 25 -3.10 9.48 -10.69
N ASN A 26 -3.61 9.95 -11.84
CA ASN A 26 -3.22 11.22 -12.40
C ASN A 26 -4.41 11.97 -13.03
N GLN A 27 -4.25 13.26 -13.21
CA GLN A 27 -5.35 14.13 -13.68
C GLN A 27 -5.79 13.81 -15.12
N ALA A 28 -4.87 13.40 -16.00
CA ALA A 28 -5.19 13.05 -17.37
C ALA A 28 -6.04 11.76 -17.44
N GLU A 29 -5.67 10.74 -16.64
CA GLU A 29 -6.46 9.53 -16.43
C GLU A 29 -7.86 9.86 -15.93
N MET A 30 -7.98 10.65 -14.87
CA MET A 30 -9.27 11.05 -14.29
C MET A 30 -10.15 11.77 -15.32
N ALA A 31 -9.57 12.67 -16.12
CA ALA A 31 -10.28 13.36 -17.19
C ALA A 31 -10.77 12.39 -18.26
N TRP A 32 -9.94 11.42 -18.62
CA TRP A 32 -10.30 10.38 -19.62
C TRP A 32 -11.39 9.46 -19.10
N VAL A 33 -11.29 8.98 -17.87
CA VAL A 33 -12.34 8.16 -17.23
C VAL A 33 -13.68 8.88 -17.21
N ARG A 34 -13.68 10.19 -16.90
CA ARG A 34 -14.90 11.02 -16.93
C ARG A 34 -15.54 11.08 -18.33
N GLN A 35 -14.72 11.15 -19.38
CA GLN A 35 -15.21 11.10 -20.76
C GLN A 35 -15.80 9.74 -21.14
N LEU A 36 -15.15 8.64 -20.69
CA LEU A 36 -15.61 7.26 -20.97
C LEU A 36 -16.87 6.90 -20.17
N HIS A 37 -17.08 7.53 -19.02
CA HIS A 37 -18.18 7.24 -18.10
C HIS A 37 -18.99 8.51 -17.73
N PRO A 38 -19.64 9.16 -18.69
CA PRO A 38 -20.30 10.45 -18.48
C PRO A 38 -21.45 10.42 -17.45
N GLY A 39 -21.93 9.22 -17.11
CA GLY A 39 -22.95 9.04 -16.07
C GLY A 39 -22.40 8.88 -14.66
N CYS A 40 -21.06 8.87 -14.46
CA CYS A 40 -20.40 8.82 -13.17
C CYS A 40 -19.88 10.22 -12.81
N GLN A 41 -20.15 10.67 -11.60
CA GLN A 41 -19.65 11.96 -11.10
C GLN A 41 -18.24 11.85 -10.54
N GLN A 42 -17.93 10.69 -9.94
CA GLN A 42 -16.64 10.36 -9.34
C GLN A 42 -16.01 9.14 -10.02
N TYR A 43 -14.68 9.01 -9.95
CA TYR A 43 -13.99 7.90 -10.60
C TYR A 43 -14.42 6.55 -9.98
N TRP A 44 -14.48 6.45 -8.66
CA TRP A 44 -14.86 5.20 -7.96
C TRP A 44 -16.26 4.68 -8.33
N GLU A 45 -17.18 5.57 -8.77
CA GLU A 45 -18.53 5.17 -9.21
C GLU A 45 -18.47 4.25 -10.44
N THR A 46 -17.42 4.35 -11.24
CA THR A 46 -17.20 3.46 -12.38
C THR A 46 -17.04 2.00 -11.93
N TYR A 47 -16.42 1.78 -10.79
CA TYR A 47 -16.30 0.45 -10.18
C TYR A 47 -17.57 0.04 -9.46
N ALA A 48 -18.19 0.95 -8.71
CA ALA A 48 -19.43 0.70 -7.97
C ALA A 48 -20.57 0.27 -8.92
N LYS A 49 -20.68 0.92 -10.07
CA LYS A 49 -21.65 0.61 -11.12
C LYS A 49 -21.62 -0.86 -11.55
N TYR A 50 -20.46 -1.49 -11.49
CA TYR A 50 -20.28 -2.90 -11.89
C TYR A 50 -20.13 -3.85 -10.69
N GLY A 51 -20.39 -3.38 -9.44
CA GLY A 51 -20.27 -4.21 -8.25
C GLY A 51 -18.81 -4.57 -7.88
N LEU A 52 -17.82 -3.80 -8.35
CA LEU A 52 -16.40 -4.01 -8.05
C LEU A 52 -15.90 -3.16 -6.88
N TRP A 53 -16.74 -2.29 -6.32
CA TRP A 53 -16.43 -1.41 -5.19
C TRP A 53 -16.89 -2.06 -3.88
N THR A 54 -16.07 -2.93 -3.33
CA THR A 54 -16.40 -3.76 -2.16
C THR A 54 -15.20 -3.84 -1.21
N SER A 55 -15.39 -4.41 -0.02
CA SER A 55 -14.31 -4.69 0.93
C SER A 55 -13.25 -5.68 0.40
N ARG A 56 -13.54 -6.35 -0.72
CA ARG A 56 -12.61 -7.24 -1.44
C ARG A 56 -11.84 -6.50 -2.54
N ALA A 57 -11.96 -5.19 -2.63
CA ALA A 57 -11.23 -4.39 -3.60
C ALA A 57 -10.01 -3.71 -3.01
N VAL A 58 -8.90 -3.75 -3.75
CA VAL A 58 -7.74 -2.89 -3.55
C VAL A 58 -7.59 -1.94 -4.74
N MET A 59 -7.35 -0.67 -4.44
CA MET A 59 -7.17 0.38 -5.42
C MET A 59 -5.78 0.98 -5.29
N ALA A 60 -4.96 0.82 -6.32
CA ALA A 60 -3.61 1.37 -6.37
C ALA A 60 -3.62 2.87 -6.58
N HIS A 61 -2.56 3.52 -6.13
CA HIS A 61 -2.20 4.93 -6.26
C HIS A 61 -3.01 5.90 -5.41
N CYS A 62 -4.28 6.14 -5.74
CA CYS A 62 -5.18 7.05 -5.01
C CYS A 62 -4.58 8.45 -4.76
N VAL A 63 -3.78 8.94 -5.71
CA VAL A 63 -2.99 10.18 -5.57
C VAL A 63 -3.88 11.41 -5.45
N TRP A 64 -4.93 11.45 -6.27
CA TRP A 64 -5.87 12.57 -6.38
C TRP A 64 -7.22 12.30 -5.72
N SER A 65 -7.27 11.31 -4.82
CA SER A 65 -8.48 10.97 -4.08
C SER A 65 -8.94 12.15 -3.20
N ASP A 66 -10.08 12.70 -3.52
CA ASP A 66 -10.73 13.76 -2.74
C ASP A 66 -11.42 13.20 -1.48
N ALA A 67 -11.98 14.06 -0.64
CA ALA A 67 -12.63 13.66 0.60
C ALA A 67 -13.85 12.74 0.36
N ARG A 68 -14.58 12.91 -0.75
CA ARG A 68 -15.74 12.07 -1.09
C ARG A 68 -15.31 10.66 -1.48
N GLU A 69 -14.25 10.56 -2.29
CA GLU A 69 -13.70 9.27 -2.71
C GLU A 69 -13.12 8.53 -1.51
N ARG A 70 -12.39 9.21 -0.61
CA ARG A 70 -11.87 8.61 0.62
C ARG A 70 -12.98 8.15 1.56
N GLN A 71 -14.06 8.95 1.69
CA GLN A 71 -15.25 8.52 2.42
C GLN A 71 -15.88 7.27 1.82
N ALA A 72 -16.04 7.21 0.50
CA ALA A 72 -16.58 6.04 -0.19
C ALA A 72 -15.70 4.79 0.00
N MET A 73 -14.36 4.95 0.00
CA MET A 73 -13.43 3.85 0.32
C MET A 73 -13.67 3.32 1.73
N ARG A 74 -13.71 4.21 2.72
CA ARG A 74 -13.93 3.84 4.12
C ARG A 74 -15.26 3.10 4.28
N ASP A 75 -16.34 3.65 3.74
CA ASP A 75 -17.71 3.13 3.93
C ASP A 75 -17.90 1.76 3.25
N ALA A 76 -17.21 1.51 2.13
CA ALA A 76 -17.20 0.21 1.44
C ALA A 76 -16.12 -0.75 1.95
N GLY A 77 -15.19 -0.28 2.78
CA GLY A 77 -14.06 -1.07 3.28
C GLY A 77 -12.99 -1.36 2.22
N VAL A 78 -12.95 -0.58 1.13
CA VAL A 78 -11.92 -0.67 0.08
C VAL A 78 -10.54 -0.33 0.67
N THR A 79 -9.51 -1.05 0.24
CA THR A 79 -8.12 -0.78 0.63
C THR A 79 -7.42 0.06 -0.43
N ALA A 80 -6.89 1.21 -0.04
CA ALA A 80 -5.98 1.99 -0.87
C ALA A 80 -4.57 1.40 -0.80
N VAL A 81 -3.89 1.23 -1.93
CA VAL A 81 -2.50 0.78 -1.98
C VAL A 81 -1.61 1.93 -2.43
N HIS A 82 -0.78 2.44 -1.51
CA HIS A 82 0.13 3.53 -1.79
C HIS A 82 1.39 3.02 -2.47
N CYS A 83 1.61 3.47 -3.71
CA CYS A 83 2.75 3.12 -4.57
C CYS A 83 3.67 4.33 -4.72
N ALA A 84 4.39 4.71 -3.65
CA ALA A 84 5.12 5.98 -3.56
C ALA A 84 6.15 6.17 -4.67
N ASP A 85 6.97 5.14 -4.94
CA ASP A 85 8.02 5.21 -5.96
C ASP A 85 7.41 5.40 -7.35
N SER A 86 6.46 4.56 -7.73
CA SER A 86 5.77 4.68 -9.01
C SER A 86 5.10 6.05 -9.19
N ASN A 87 4.33 6.51 -8.19
CA ASN A 87 3.65 7.79 -8.25
C ASN A 87 4.62 8.95 -8.51
N GLN A 88 5.83 8.91 -7.95
CA GLN A 88 6.85 9.93 -8.16
C GLN A 88 7.58 9.74 -9.49
N ASN A 89 7.96 8.50 -9.82
CA ASN A 89 8.72 8.17 -11.02
C ASN A 89 7.98 8.55 -12.31
N ILE A 90 6.67 8.34 -12.36
CA ILE A 90 5.82 8.70 -13.51
C ILE A 90 5.09 10.03 -13.35
N CYS A 91 5.48 10.84 -12.36
CA CYS A 91 4.94 12.19 -12.12
C CYS A 91 3.43 12.22 -11.84
N SER A 92 2.85 11.18 -11.24
CA SER A 92 1.45 11.17 -10.83
C SER A 92 1.18 12.10 -9.65
N GLY A 93 2.15 12.24 -8.72
CA GLY A 93 2.07 13.13 -7.57
C GLY A 93 2.30 12.44 -6.24
N VAL A 94 1.77 13.02 -5.15
CA VAL A 94 1.93 12.49 -3.77
C VAL A 94 0.56 12.23 -3.15
N ALA A 95 0.26 10.98 -2.88
CA ALA A 95 -1.02 10.56 -2.31
C ALA A 95 -1.25 11.10 -0.88
N PRO A 96 -2.49 11.44 -0.50
CA PRO A 96 -2.83 12.00 0.81
C PRO A 96 -2.94 10.89 1.89
N VAL A 97 -1.89 10.10 2.07
CA VAL A 97 -1.91 8.90 2.93
C VAL A 97 -2.27 9.24 4.37
N ARG A 98 -1.73 10.34 4.93
CA ARG A 98 -2.08 10.74 6.31
C ARG A 98 -3.57 11.07 6.45
N ALA A 99 -4.15 11.77 5.49
CA ALA A 99 -5.58 12.05 5.49
C ALA A 99 -6.40 10.75 5.42
N MET A 100 -6.01 9.82 4.55
CA MET A 100 -6.66 8.50 4.46
C MET A 100 -6.65 7.76 5.80
N LEU A 101 -5.50 7.70 6.47
CA LEU A 101 -5.36 7.05 7.78
C LEU A 101 -6.21 7.73 8.86
N ASN A 102 -6.18 9.06 8.93
CA ASN A 102 -6.95 9.84 9.89
C ASN A 102 -8.47 9.71 9.67
N GLU A 103 -8.90 9.53 8.44
CA GLU A 103 -10.29 9.32 8.06
C GLU A 103 -10.74 7.85 8.18
N GLY A 104 -9.85 6.94 8.55
CA GLY A 104 -10.15 5.51 8.74
C GLY A 104 -10.22 4.69 7.46
N VAL A 105 -9.64 5.16 6.36
CA VAL A 105 -9.45 4.37 5.15
C VAL A 105 -8.38 3.30 5.40
N LYS A 106 -8.62 2.08 4.96
CA LYS A 106 -7.61 1.03 4.97
C LYS A 106 -6.52 1.36 3.96
N VAL A 107 -5.27 1.36 4.41
CA VAL A 107 -4.12 1.65 3.54
C VAL A 107 -3.09 0.54 3.66
N ALA A 108 -2.51 0.13 2.54
CA ALA A 108 -1.36 -0.74 2.44
C ALA A 108 -0.30 -0.11 1.53
N LEU A 109 0.92 -0.67 1.51
CA LEU A 109 1.97 -0.26 0.57
C LEU A 109 2.12 -1.28 -0.55
N GLY A 110 2.45 -0.78 -1.76
CA GLY A 110 2.78 -1.58 -2.92
C GLY A 110 4.03 -1.04 -3.63
N SER A 111 4.81 -1.94 -4.22
CA SER A 111 6.00 -1.58 -5.01
C SER A 111 5.63 -1.02 -6.38
N ASP A 112 4.56 -1.55 -6.98
CA ASP A 112 4.20 -1.26 -8.38
C ASP A 112 5.43 -1.32 -9.30
N ILE A 113 6.17 -2.45 -9.19
CA ILE A 113 7.43 -2.64 -9.91
C ILE A 113 7.25 -2.46 -11.41
N ALA A 114 8.18 -1.77 -12.03
CA ALA A 114 8.23 -1.24 -13.38
C ALA A 114 7.63 0.18 -13.51
N GLY A 115 6.60 0.58 -12.77
CA GLY A 115 6.27 1.98 -12.49
C GLY A 115 7.20 2.51 -11.40
N GLY A 116 7.30 1.83 -10.28
CA GLY A 116 8.33 2.01 -9.27
C GLY A 116 9.62 1.24 -9.62
N ASP A 117 10.74 1.65 -9.03
CA ASP A 117 12.08 1.10 -9.29
C ASP A 117 12.59 0.16 -8.18
N HIS A 118 11.85 -0.01 -7.10
CA HIS A 118 12.19 -0.87 -5.99
C HIS A 118 11.24 -2.05 -5.84
N LEU A 119 11.80 -3.26 -5.80
CA LEU A 119 11.06 -4.49 -5.48
C LEU A 119 11.05 -4.77 -3.97
N HIS A 120 12.05 -4.27 -3.25
CA HIS A 120 12.24 -4.56 -1.84
C HIS A 120 11.38 -3.67 -0.95
N MET A 121 10.57 -4.26 -0.06
CA MET A 121 9.60 -3.51 0.74
C MET A 121 10.22 -2.51 1.73
N PHE A 122 11.48 -2.66 2.16
CA PHE A 122 12.16 -1.64 2.96
C PHE A 122 12.32 -0.32 2.19
N ASP A 123 12.68 -0.43 0.90
CA ASP A 123 12.82 0.75 0.03
C ASP A 123 11.46 1.40 -0.20
N VAL A 124 10.41 0.60 -0.42
CA VAL A 124 9.02 1.08 -0.55
C VAL A 124 8.55 1.81 0.73
N VAL A 125 8.89 1.30 1.92
CA VAL A 125 8.62 1.99 3.20
C VAL A 125 9.36 3.32 3.26
N ALA A 126 10.67 3.34 2.94
CA ALA A 126 11.47 4.55 2.95
C ALA A 126 10.93 5.60 1.95
N ALA A 127 10.56 5.18 0.75
CA ALA A 127 9.96 6.03 -0.26
C ALA A 127 8.60 6.60 0.20
N SER A 128 7.74 5.78 0.80
CA SER A 128 6.46 6.21 1.32
C SER A 128 6.59 7.26 2.43
N ILE A 129 7.59 7.11 3.32
CA ILE A 129 7.89 8.10 4.35
C ILE A 129 8.39 9.41 3.72
N ARG A 130 9.31 9.34 2.74
CA ARG A 130 9.81 10.53 2.02
C ARG A 130 8.67 11.25 1.29
N ALA A 131 7.80 10.51 0.60
CA ALA A 131 6.62 11.05 -0.06
C ALA A 131 5.69 11.76 0.92
N SER A 132 5.42 11.17 2.08
CA SER A 132 4.58 11.79 3.10
C SER A 132 5.20 13.06 3.69
N LYS A 133 6.53 13.13 3.83
CA LYS A 133 7.25 14.35 4.21
C LYS A 133 7.18 15.43 3.14
N ALA A 134 7.29 15.06 1.85
CA ALA A 134 7.10 15.98 0.75
C ALA A 134 5.67 16.54 0.75
N ARG A 135 4.68 15.69 0.96
CA ARG A 135 3.28 16.12 1.10
C ARG A 135 3.09 17.12 2.21
N ARG A 136 3.67 16.89 3.40
CA ARG A 136 3.61 17.85 4.51
C ARG A 136 4.13 19.23 4.12
N VAL A 137 5.23 19.30 3.37
CA VAL A 137 5.77 20.58 2.89
C VAL A 137 4.78 21.26 1.92
N LEU A 138 4.18 20.49 1.00
CA LEU A 138 3.19 21.01 0.06
C LEU A 138 1.90 21.49 0.75
N ASP A 139 1.53 20.85 1.86
CA ASP A 139 0.35 21.22 2.66
C ASP A 139 0.67 22.26 3.75
N ASN A 140 1.73 23.06 3.58
CA ASN A 140 2.15 24.11 4.52
C ASN A 140 2.33 23.63 5.96
N TRP A 141 2.82 22.39 6.16
CA TRP A 141 3.06 21.75 7.46
C TRP A 141 1.80 21.43 8.28
N GLU A 142 0.60 21.50 7.67
CA GLU A 142 -0.66 21.23 8.36
C GLU A 142 -0.89 19.74 8.62
N THR A 143 -0.29 18.85 7.80
CA THR A 143 -0.42 17.40 7.96
C THR A 143 0.81 16.76 8.55
N ASP A 144 0.64 15.68 9.32
CA ASP A 144 1.76 14.86 9.77
C ASP A 144 2.29 13.94 8.66
N PHE A 145 3.53 13.48 8.81
CA PHE A 145 4.13 12.48 7.93
C PHE A 145 4.10 11.09 8.55
N LEU A 146 4.36 10.06 7.73
CA LEU A 146 4.50 8.68 8.19
C LEU A 146 5.80 8.49 8.97
N THR A 147 5.70 7.79 10.09
CA THR A 147 6.84 7.27 10.86
C THR A 147 7.28 5.90 10.32
N VAL A 148 8.48 5.44 10.71
CA VAL A 148 8.94 4.09 10.31
C VAL A 148 8.04 2.98 10.85
N PRO A 149 7.61 2.98 12.12
CA PRO A 149 6.65 1.98 12.59
C PRO A 149 5.34 1.96 11.82
N GLU A 150 4.78 3.12 11.46
CA GLU A 150 3.57 3.18 10.64
C GLU A 150 3.82 2.63 9.23
N GLY A 151 4.88 3.07 8.56
CA GLY A 151 5.25 2.56 7.24
C GLY A 151 5.47 1.04 7.24
N TRP A 152 6.11 0.52 8.30
CA TRP A 152 6.29 -0.91 8.49
C TRP A 152 4.96 -1.64 8.67
N TYR A 153 4.05 -1.10 9.48
CA TYR A 153 2.71 -1.65 9.64
C TYR A 153 1.95 -1.70 8.32
N LEU A 154 2.01 -0.63 7.52
CA LEU A 154 1.36 -0.57 6.20
C LEU A 154 1.95 -1.57 5.20
N ALA A 155 3.25 -1.84 5.28
CA ALA A 155 3.95 -2.80 4.42
C ALA A 155 3.75 -4.27 4.84
N THR A 156 3.27 -4.52 6.05
CA THR A 156 3.15 -5.87 6.62
C THR A 156 1.73 -6.18 7.04
N SER A 157 1.32 -5.80 8.24
CA SER A 157 0.05 -6.16 8.84
C SER A 157 -1.16 -5.65 8.05
N ALA A 158 -1.10 -4.43 7.54
CA ALA A 158 -2.20 -3.86 6.78
C ALA A 158 -2.39 -4.58 5.42
N GLY A 159 -1.28 -4.94 4.76
CA GLY A 159 -1.33 -5.75 3.53
C GLY A 159 -1.83 -7.17 3.79
N ALA A 160 -1.37 -7.82 4.85
CA ALA A 160 -1.80 -9.16 5.23
C ALA A 160 -3.32 -9.22 5.54
N ALA A 161 -3.86 -8.20 6.19
CA ALA A 161 -5.28 -8.12 6.52
C ALA A 161 -6.20 -8.16 5.28
N TYR A 162 -5.74 -7.68 4.13
CA TYR A 162 -6.48 -7.81 2.86
C TYR A 162 -6.66 -9.27 2.43
N PHE A 163 -5.68 -10.12 2.70
CA PHE A 163 -5.73 -11.55 2.40
C PHE A 163 -6.39 -12.39 3.52
N ALA A 164 -7.07 -11.74 4.47
CA ALA A 164 -7.66 -12.34 5.65
C ALA A 164 -6.63 -13.05 6.56
N GLU A 165 -5.35 -12.75 6.41
CA GLU A 165 -4.29 -13.21 7.29
C GLU A 165 -4.30 -12.41 8.59
N GLN A 166 -4.06 -13.09 9.70
CA GLN A 166 -3.85 -12.45 10.99
C GLN A 166 -2.35 -12.28 11.23
N PRO A 167 -1.82 -11.07 11.01
CA PRO A 167 -0.38 -10.86 11.12
C PRO A 167 0.07 -10.81 12.57
N GLY A 168 1.37 -11.12 12.78
CA GLY A 168 2.03 -11.01 14.08
C GLY A 168 2.30 -12.35 14.73
N PHE A 169 2.92 -12.28 15.92
CA PHE A 169 3.42 -13.44 16.66
C PHE A 169 2.46 -13.91 17.76
N ALA A 170 1.18 -13.58 17.69
CA ALA A 170 0.21 -14.05 18.66
C ALA A 170 -0.04 -15.56 18.48
N PRO A 171 -0.24 -16.32 19.56
CA PRO A 171 -0.61 -17.72 19.49
C PRO A 171 -1.86 -17.93 18.65
N GLY A 172 -1.82 -18.88 17.73
CA GLY A 172 -2.92 -19.18 16.80
C GLY A 172 -2.80 -18.52 15.42
N ASN A 173 -1.91 -17.54 15.25
CA ASN A 173 -1.63 -16.95 13.96
C ASN A 173 -0.67 -17.84 13.14
N HIS A 174 -0.79 -17.77 11.82
CA HIS A 174 0.23 -18.35 10.94
C HIS A 174 1.53 -17.57 11.07
N LEU A 175 2.64 -18.29 11.17
CA LEU A 175 3.95 -17.64 11.27
C LEU A 175 4.38 -17.12 9.89
N HIS A 176 4.36 -15.80 9.74
CA HIS A 176 5.02 -15.06 8.67
C HIS A 176 6.12 -14.20 9.31
N ALA A 177 7.38 -14.47 9.01
CA ALA A 177 8.49 -13.84 9.70
C ALA A 177 9.71 -13.64 8.80
N LEU A 178 10.42 -12.54 9.06
CA LEU A 178 11.75 -12.28 8.52
C LEU A 178 12.76 -12.29 9.66
N VAL A 179 13.91 -12.92 9.43
CA VAL A 179 15.10 -12.72 10.26
C VAL A 179 16.06 -11.82 9.49
N LEU A 180 16.39 -10.71 10.11
CA LEU A 180 17.30 -9.73 9.55
C LEU A 180 18.62 -9.75 10.32
N ALA A 181 19.75 -9.73 9.60
CA ALA A 181 21.04 -9.43 10.18
C ALA A 181 21.29 -7.92 10.10
N ASP A 182 21.83 -7.36 11.17
CA ASP A 182 22.22 -5.95 11.23
C ASP A 182 23.61 -5.74 11.86
N ASP A 183 24.38 -6.82 11.97
CA ASP A 183 25.68 -6.83 12.64
C ASP A 183 26.72 -5.97 11.93
N ASP A 184 26.59 -5.82 10.61
CA ASP A 184 27.48 -5.02 9.76
C ASP A 184 27.02 -3.56 9.60
N LEU A 185 25.88 -3.19 10.19
CA LEU A 185 25.42 -1.81 10.18
C LEU A 185 26.07 -0.99 11.30
N PRO A 186 26.40 0.28 11.08
CA PRO A 186 26.95 1.15 12.11
C PRO A 186 26.07 1.19 13.36
N GLN A 187 26.69 0.94 14.51
CA GLN A 187 26.03 0.98 15.81
C GLN A 187 26.78 1.91 16.77
N PRO A 188 26.52 3.22 16.70
CA PRO A 188 27.24 4.20 17.50
C PRO A 188 26.95 4.15 19.00
N HIS A 189 25.85 3.54 19.40
CA HIS A 189 25.42 3.32 20.78
C HIS A 189 24.50 2.10 20.87
N PRO A 190 24.18 1.57 22.07
CA PRO A 190 23.13 0.57 22.24
C PRO A 190 21.81 1.07 21.67
N MET A 191 21.20 0.30 20.78
CA MET A 191 20.01 0.69 20.04
C MET A 191 18.76 -0.05 20.53
N THR A 192 17.66 0.67 20.61
CA THR A 192 16.34 0.09 20.81
C THR A 192 15.88 -0.71 19.57
N PRO A 193 14.91 -1.62 19.71
CA PRO A 193 14.36 -2.33 18.54
C PRO A 193 13.81 -1.39 17.47
N GLN A 194 13.23 -0.25 17.84
CA GLN A 194 12.74 0.75 16.90
C GLN A 194 13.89 1.38 16.11
N GLU A 195 14.95 1.84 16.77
CA GLU A 195 16.12 2.42 16.11
C GLU A 195 16.81 1.40 15.16
N ARG A 196 16.83 0.12 15.56
CA ARG A 196 17.33 -0.95 14.68
C ARG A 196 16.46 -1.13 13.43
N LEU A 197 15.12 -1.08 13.57
CA LEU A 197 14.19 -1.11 12.44
C LEU A 197 14.38 0.10 11.53
N GLU A 198 14.48 1.31 12.10
CA GLU A 198 14.71 2.55 11.36
C GLU A 198 16.01 2.47 10.55
N ARG A 199 17.07 2.01 11.19
CA ARG A 199 18.36 1.77 10.53
C ARG A 199 18.25 0.75 9.39
N ALA A 200 17.55 -0.35 9.61
CA ALA A 200 17.33 -1.36 8.57
C ALA A 200 16.56 -0.79 7.37
N VAL A 201 15.51 -0.02 7.61
CA VAL A 201 14.70 0.60 6.55
C VAL A 201 15.53 1.56 5.69
N TYR A 202 16.43 2.36 6.28
CA TYR A 202 17.14 3.39 5.53
C TYR A 202 18.51 2.95 4.99
N LEU A 203 19.15 1.94 5.58
CA LEU A 203 20.50 1.55 5.22
C LEU A 203 20.60 0.21 4.50
N ARG A 204 19.52 -0.56 4.48
CA ARG A 204 19.56 -1.96 4.03
C ARG A 204 19.04 -2.21 2.64
N GLN A 205 19.09 -1.51 1.72
CA GLN A 205 18.77 -1.84 0.31
C GLN A 205 18.70 -3.36 0.01
N GLY A 206 17.85 -4.10 0.75
CA GLY A 206 17.55 -5.51 0.54
C GLY A 206 18.53 -6.56 1.06
N GLY A 207 19.68 -6.18 1.61
CA GLY A 207 20.81 -7.10 1.78
C GLY A 207 20.90 -7.90 3.08
N ALA A 208 19.89 -7.92 3.96
CA ALA A 208 20.05 -8.49 5.30
C ALA A 208 19.10 -9.61 5.67
N ILE A 209 18.33 -10.13 4.75
CA ILE A 209 17.42 -11.23 5.06
C ILE A 209 18.23 -12.51 5.24
N ARG A 210 18.23 -13.04 6.48
CA ARG A 210 18.87 -14.32 6.81
C ARG A 210 17.93 -15.48 6.64
N ALA A 211 16.65 -15.30 6.95
CA ALA A 211 15.65 -16.32 6.75
C ALA A 211 14.27 -15.72 6.57
N VAL A 212 13.39 -16.45 5.88
CA VAL A 212 12.00 -16.12 5.67
C VAL A 212 11.15 -17.33 6.04
N TRP A 213 10.10 -17.09 6.84
CA TRP A 213 9.04 -18.06 7.09
C TRP A 213 7.74 -17.57 6.46
N SER A 214 7.02 -18.49 5.82
CA SER A 214 5.67 -18.29 5.32
C SER A 214 4.80 -19.45 5.76
N GLU A 215 3.67 -19.18 6.40
CA GLU A 215 2.75 -20.20 6.94
C GLU A 215 3.45 -21.24 7.82
N GLY A 216 4.39 -20.81 8.66
CA GLY A 216 5.16 -21.67 9.54
C GLY A 216 6.28 -22.45 8.87
N ARG A 217 6.46 -22.34 7.55
CA ARG A 217 7.53 -23.02 6.82
C ARG A 217 8.68 -22.04 6.55
N LYS A 218 9.91 -22.49 6.78
CA LYS A 218 11.08 -21.74 6.34
C LYS A 218 11.18 -21.87 4.81
N VAL A 219 10.97 -20.77 4.09
CA VAL A 219 10.98 -20.73 2.62
C VAL A 219 12.29 -20.17 2.05
N PHE A 220 13.11 -19.55 2.90
CA PHE A 220 14.43 -19.05 2.54
C PHE A 220 15.38 -19.11 3.73
N SER A 221 16.66 -19.46 3.46
CA SER A 221 17.79 -19.36 4.39
C SER A 221 19.02 -18.88 3.62
N ALA A 222 19.72 -17.87 4.15
CA ALA A 222 20.97 -17.38 3.58
C ALA A 222 22.15 -18.33 3.85
N GLU A 223 22.02 -19.18 4.85
CA GLU A 223 22.92 -20.31 5.12
C GLU A 223 22.30 -21.52 4.41
N GLY A 224 22.82 -21.85 3.23
CA GLY A 224 22.35 -22.93 2.38
C GLY A 224 22.42 -24.31 3.02
#